data_8429218acbad151f69eff907ccf9ca6a
#
_entry.id   8429218acbad151f69eff907ccf9ca6a
#
_cell.length_a   1.000
_cell.length_b   1.000
_cell.length_c   1.000
_cell.angle_alpha   90.00
_cell.angle_beta   90.00
_cell.angle_gamma   90.00
#
_symmetry.space_group_name_H-M   'P 1'
#
loop_
_entity.id
_entity.type
_entity.pdbx_description
1 polymer ?
#
loop_
_entity_poly.entity_id
_entity_poly.type
_entity_poly.pdbx_seq_one_letter_code
_entity_poly.pdbx_strand_id
1 'polypeptide(L)'
;MFGKKKLEKGETRIIEIREGKAEVFIDASPEKVWDCLSDVNNYAKWSKFFTNRLPDHLDRIEKAGDYSYYETRIFGIPFKGKIVIVERIPPQRSAFYLLSAYRGGGEFLLEPMAGGTRVHYTIWGEIPSSYLGKMVDRALLARRAQEQMQEHLDRLKAYVEGAPLP
;
A
#
# COMPACT_ATOMS: atom_id res chain seq x y z
N MET A 1 6.27 21.00 -18.14
CA MET A 1 5.90 22.30 -17.56
C MET A 1 4.44 22.17 -17.11
N PHE A 2 4.19 22.01 -15.82
CA PHE A 2 2.82 21.88 -15.31
C PHE A 2 2.32 23.24 -14.87
N GLY A 3 1.33 23.77 -15.62
CA GLY A 3 0.73 25.06 -15.35
C GLY A 3 0.10 25.09 -13.97
N LYS A 4 0.41 26.10 -13.17
CA LYS A 4 -0.28 26.43 -11.93
C LYS A 4 -1.72 26.82 -12.28
N LYS A 5 -2.65 25.87 -12.21
CA LYS A 5 -4.07 26.19 -12.30
C LYS A 5 -4.43 27.05 -11.08
N LYS A 6 -4.89 28.26 -11.31
CA LYS A 6 -5.37 29.16 -10.27
C LYS A 6 -6.65 28.54 -9.71
N LEU A 7 -6.64 28.16 -8.44
CA LEU A 7 -7.78 27.55 -7.78
C LEU A 7 -8.87 28.59 -7.54
N GLU A 8 -10.11 28.26 -7.86
CA GLU A 8 -11.27 29.09 -7.51
C GLU A 8 -11.55 28.99 -5.98
N LYS A 9 -12.22 30.01 -5.44
CA LYS A 9 -12.52 30.12 -4.01
C LYS A 9 -13.42 28.94 -3.57
N GLY A 10 -12.81 27.94 -2.87
CA GLY A 10 -13.49 26.72 -2.41
C GLY A 10 -12.87 25.41 -2.90
N GLU A 11 -11.92 25.42 -3.84
CA GLU A 11 -11.22 24.22 -4.28
C GLU A 11 -10.21 23.75 -3.21
N THR A 12 -10.32 22.49 -2.82
CA THR A 12 -9.36 21.84 -1.95
C THR A 12 -8.07 21.58 -2.74
N ARG A 13 -6.92 22.05 -2.23
CA ARG A 13 -5.62 21.71 -2.81
C ARG A 13 -5.40 20.21 -2.65
N ILE A 14 -5.11 19.53 -3.76
CA ILE A 14 -4.73 18.13 -3.77
C ILE A 14 -3.20 18.06 -3.79
N ILE A 15 -2.65 17.26 -2.89
CA ILE A 15 -1.23 16.90 -2.92
C ILE A 15 -1.14 15.55 -3.62
N GLU A 16 -0.61 15.56 -4.82
CA GLU A 16 -0.30 14.32 -5.55
C GLU A 16 0.96 13.69 -4.94
N ILE A 17 0.82 12.48 -4.41
CA ILE A 17 1.95 11.59 -4.17
C ILE A 17 2.08 10.75 -5.44
N ARG A 18 2.93 11.20 -6.35
CA ARG A 18 3.22 10.43 -7.55
C ARG A 18 4.21 9.33 -7.23
N GLU A 19 3.78 8.10 -7.46
CA GLU A 19 4.57 6.88 -7.48
C GLU A 19 5.67 6.76 -6.39
N GLY A 20 5.28 6.28 -5.22
CA GLY A 20 6.23 5.61 -4.34
C GLY A 20 6.50 4.22 -4.89
N LYS A 21 7.77 3.80 -4.94
CA LYS A 21 8.19 2.45 -5.37
C LYS A 21 9.12 1.86 -4.32
N ALA A 22 8.85 0.63 -3.93
CA ALA A 22 9.74 -0.14 -3.09
C ALA A 22 9.92 -1.54 -3.68
N GLU A 23 11.05 -2.16 -3.42
CA GLU A 23 11.30 -3.53 -3.83
C GLU A 23 12.06 -4.31 -2.77
N VAL A 24 11.87 -5.62 -2.76
CA VAL A 24 12.60 -6.54 -1.89
C VAL A 24 12.77 -7.89 -2.57
N PHE A 25 13.91 -8.54 -2.34
CA PHE A 25 14.09 -9.95 -2.67
C PHE A 25 13.69 -10.81 -1.45
N ILE A 26 12.84 -11.81 -1.68
CA ILE A 26 12.38 -12.78 -0.68
C ILE A 26 12.85 -14.17 -1.10
N ASP A 27 13.52 -14.87 -0.19
CA ASP A 27 13.96 -16.27 -0.37
C ASP A 27 12.77 -17.22 -0.18
N ALA A 28 11.85 -17.17 -1.14
CA ALA A 28 10.67 -18.02 -1.22
C ALA A 28 10.09 -17.98 -2.64
N SER A 29 9.35 -19.03 -3.02
CA SER A 29 8.68 -19.07 -4.32
C SER A 29 7.60 -18.00 -4.46
N PRO A 30 7.27 -17.58 -5.69
CA PRO A 30 6.18 -16.62 -5.94
C PRO A 30 4.86 -17.08 -5.33
N GLU A 31 4.56 -18.38 -5.35
CA GLU A 31 3.33 -18.94 -4.80
C GLU A 31 3.26 -18.76 -3.28
N LYS A 32 4.37 -18.96 -2.57
CA LYS A 32 4.43 -18.74 -1.12
C LYS A 32 4.25 -17.27 -0.76
N VAL A 33 4.90 -16.37 -1.48
CA VAL A 33 4.71 -14.92 -1.30
C VAL A 33 3.27 -14.52 -1.61
N TRP A 34 2.72 -15.03 -2.69
CA TRP A 34 1.35 -14.77 -3.11
C TRP A 34 0.32 -15.24 -2.10
N ASP A 35 0.55 -16.39 -1.49
CA ASP A 35 -0.32 -16.92 -0.44
C ASP A 35 -0.36 -15.98 0.77
N CYS A 36 0.79 -15.45 1.18
CA CYS A 36 0.87 -14.45 2.26
C CYS A 36 0.16 -13.14 1.92
N LEU A 37 0.25 -12.67 0.66
CA LEU A 37 -0.47 -11.48 0.18
C LEU A 37 -1.97 -11.71 0.03
N SER A 38 -2.41 -12.97 0.00
CA SER A 38 -3.82 -13.34 -0.15
C SER A 38 -4.52 -13.56 1.17
N ASP A 39 -3.79 -13.95 2.21
CA ASP A 39 -4.33 -14.33 3.51
C ASP A 39 -4.54 -13.09 4.41
N VAL A 40 -5.73 -12.52 4.33
CA VAL A 40 -6.11 -11.32 5.10
C VAL A 40 -6.08 -11.58 6.61
N ASN A 41 -6.35 -12.82 7.06
CA ASN A 41 -6.28 -13.20 8.47
C ASN A 41 -4.88 -13.04 9.06
N ASN A 42 -3.86 -13.16 8.23
CA ASN A 42 -2.47 -13.03 8.65
C ASN A 42 -1.87 -11.63 8.43
N TYR A 43 -2.60 -10.70 7.80
CA TYR A 43 -2.10 -9.34 7.57
C TYR A 43 -1.65 -8.65 8.86
N ALA A 44 -2.40 -8.77 9.95
CA ALA A 44 -2.05 -8.17 11.23
C ALA A 44 -0.72 -8.68 11.81
N LYS A 45 -0.22 -9.83 11.34
CA LYS A 45 1.06 -10.39 11.80
C LYS A 45 2.27 -9.69 11.19
N TRP A 46 2.14 -9.16 9.98
CA TRP A 46 3.25 -8.54 9.28
C TRP A 46 2.96 -7.12 8.77
N SER A 47 1.75 -6.80 8.38
CA SER A 47 1.41 -5.49 7.83
C SER A 47 1.18 -4.45 8.91
N LYS A 48 1.81 -3.29 8.80
CA LYS A 48 1.55 -2.12 9.65
C LYS A 48 0.28 -1.36 9.26
N PHE A 49 -0.26 -1.63 8.08
CA PHE A 49 -1.45 -0.96 7.55
C PHE A 49 -2.74 -1.63 7.98
N PHE A 50 -2.64 -2.74 8.68
CA PHE A 50 -3.80 -3.51 9.10
C PHE A 50 -3.95 -3.46 10.62
N THR A 51 -5.05 -2.88 11.10
CA THR A 51 -5.20 -2.64 12.53
C THR A 51 -6.28 -3.47 13.21
N ASN A 52 -7.45 -3.65 12.62
CA ASN A 52 -8.54 -4.37 13.27
C ASN A 52 -9.39 -5.16 12.29
N ARG A 53 -9.83 -6.34 12.73
CA ARG A 53 -10.86 -7.13 12.05
C ARG A 53 -12.21 -6.42 12.14
N LEU A 54 -12.74 -6.02 10.98
CA LEU A 54 -14.12 -5.59 10.89
C LEU A 54 -15.04 -6.80 10.64
N PRO A 55 -16.31 -6.74 11.07
CA PRO A 55 -17.21 -7.92 11.01
C PRO A 55 -17.43 -8.51 9.62
N ASP A 56 -17.28 -7.71 8.55
CA ASP A 56 -17.47 -8.09 7.16
C ASP A 56 -16.14 -8.29 6.39
N HIS A 57 -15.05 -8.49 7.10
CA HIS A 57 -13.74 -8.71 6.51
C HIS A 57 -13.67 -10.08 5.83
N LEU A 58 -13.08 -10.11 4.64
CA LEU A 58 -12.78 -11.36 3.93
C LEU A 58 -11.59 -12.07 4.57
N ASP A 59 -11.63 -13.40 4.61
CA ASP A 59 -10.49 -14.19 5.08
C ASP A 59 -9.37 -14.22 4.06
N ARG A 60 -9.70 -14.20 2.77
CA ARG A 60 -8.74 -14.24 1.68
C ARG A 60 -9.13 -13.33 0.52
N ILE A 61 -8.11 -12.83 -0.16
CA ILE A 61 -8.22 -12.13 -1.43
C ILE A 61 -7.96 -13.13 -2.56
N GLU A 62 -8.94 -13.38 -3.42
CA GLU A 62 -8.84 -14.35 -4.50
C GLU A 62 -9.05 -13.78 -5.90
N LYS A 63 -9.86 -12.73 -6.02
CA LYS A 63 -10.29 -12.18 -7.31
C LYS A 63 -10.47 -10.66 -7.28
N ALA A 64 -10.62 -10.07 -8.46
CA ALA A 64 -11.07 -8.69 -8.61
C ALA A 64 -12.44 -8.50 -7.94
N GLY A 65 -12.63 -7.39 -7.25
CA GLY A 65 -13.79 -7.08 -6.42
C GLY A 65 -13.66 -7.46 -4.95
N ASP A 66 -12.74 -8.36 -4.60
CA ASP A 66 -12.42 -8.66 -3.21
C ASP A 66 -11.80 -7.44 -2.54
N TYR A 67 -11.93 -7.38 -1.21
CA TYR A 67 -11.49 -6.20 -0.46
C TYR A 67 -10.93 -6.55 0.91
N SER A 68 -10.15 -5.62 1.45
CA SER A 68 -9.72 -5.58 2.84
C SER A 68 -9.79 -4.16 3.38
N TYR A 69 -9.60 -4.00 4.68
CA TYR A 69 -9.54 -2.68 5.32
C TYR A 69 -8.10 -2.35 5.70
N TYR A 70 -7.78 -1.06 5.70
CA TYR A 70 -6.47 -0.59 6.14
C TYR A 70 -6.61 0.61 7.07
N GLU A 71 -5.62 0.77 7.91
CA GLU A 71 -5.37 1.99 8.68
C GLU A 71 -3.87 2.26 8.68
N THR A 72 -3.49 3.48 8.39
CA THR A 72 -2.11 3.95 8.50
C THR A 72 -2.09 5.33 9.14
N ARG A 73 -0.91 5.78 9.57
CA ARG A 73 -0.73 7.12 10.12
C ARG A 73 0.32 7.87 9.33
N ILE A 74 -0.03 9.08 8.90
CA ILE A 74 0.88 10.01 8.25
C ILE A 74 0.97 11.23 9.15
N PHE A 75 2.16 11.53 9.70
CA PHE A 75 2.36 12.58 10.70
C PHE A 75 1.39 12.49 11.90
N GLY A 76 1.11 11.27 12.37
CA GLY A 76 0.18 11.03 13.47
C GLY A 76 -1.30 11.08 13.09
N ILE A 77 -1.65 11.55 11.92
CA ILE A 77 -3.04 11.63 11.44
C ILE A 77 -3.46 10.25 10.91
N PRO A 78 -4.55 9.66 11.42
CA PRO A 78 -5.00 8.36 10.96
C PRO A 78 -5.65 8.46 9.57
N PHE A 79 -5.25 7.57 8.68
CA PHE A 79 -5.87 7.34 7.37
C PHE A 79 -6.38 5.92 7.33
N LYS A 80 -7.66 5.74 7.12
CA LYS A 80 -8.30 4.45 7.05
C LYS A 80 -9.30 4.37 5.90
N GLY A 81 -9.47 3.18 5.38
CA GLY A 81 -10.40 2.94 4.29
C GLY A 81 -10.43 1.48 3.87
N LYS A 82 -10.97 1.26 2.69
CA LYS A 82 -11.08 -0.03 2.05
C LYS A 82 -10.07 -0.12 0.89
N ILE A 83 -9.37 -1.23 0.81
CA ILE A 83 -8.58 -1.62 -0.36
C ILE A 83 -9.48 -2.52 -1.19
N VAL A 84 -9.72 -2.18 -2.45
CA VAL A 84 -10.50 -3.00 -3.38
C VAL A 84 -9.60 -3.49 -4.50
N ILE A 85 -9.57 -4.79 -4.71
CA ILE A 85 -8.77 -5.41 -5.76
C ILE A 85 -9.44 -5.15 -7.12
N VAL A 86 -8.67 -4.62 -8.06
CA VAL A 86 -9.15 -4.33 -9.43
C VAL A 86 -8.59 -5.29 -10.46
N GLU A 87 -7.43 -5.89 -10.18
CA GLU A 87 -6.83 -6.91 -11.01
C GLU A 87 -6.09 -7.93 -10.17
N ARG A 88 -6.17 -9.18 -10.57
CA ARG A 88 -5.49 -10.28 -9.90
C ARG A 88 -5.05 -11.33 -10.89
N ILE A 89 -3.74 -11.48 -11.05
CA ILE A 89 -3.08 -12.45 -11.95
C ILE A 89 -2.13 -13.30 -11.09
N PRO A 90 -2.62 -14.42 -10.52
CA PRO A 90 -1.80 -15.27 -9.67
C PRO A 90 -0.66 -15.97 -10.45
N PRO A 91 0.51 -16.13 -9.86
CA PRO A 91 1.04 -15.49 -8.66
C PRO A 91 1.85 -14.22 -8.98
N GLN A 92 1.50 -13.49 -10.04
CA GLN A 92 2.35 -12.47 -10.65
C GLN A 92 1.98 -11.04 -10.24
N ARG A 93 0.67 -10.69 -10.28
CA ARG A 93 0.26 -9.29 -10.13
C ARG A 93 -1.05 -9.14 -9.37
N SER A 94 -1.08 -8.20 -8.45
CA SER A 94 -2.30 -7.76 -7.77
C SER A 94 -2.35 -6.24 -7.74
N ALA A 95 -3.34 -5.65 -8.39
CA ALA A 95 -3.57 -4.21 -8.38
C ALA A 95 -4.84 -3.86 -7.60
N PHE A 96 -4.84 -2.70 -6.94
CA PHE A 96 -5.90 -2.30 -6.04
C PHE A 96 -6.15 -0.79 -6.06
N TYR A 97 -7.37 -0.40 -5.67
CA TYR A 97 -7.73 0.97 -5.32
C TYR A 97 -7.95 1.13 -3.83
N LEU A 98 -7.65 2.34 -3.34
CA LEU A 98 -7.94 2.79 -1.99
C LEU A 98 -9.24 3.60 -1.99
N LEU A 99 -10.25 3.10 -1.29
CA LEU A 99 -11.50 3.82 -1.04
C LEU A 99 -11.44 4.45 0.35
N SER A 100 -11.15 5.74 0.40
CA SER A 100 -11.03 6.53 1.62
C SER A 100 -11.36 8.00 1.37
N ALA A 101 -11.01 8.87 2.30
CA ALA A 101 -11.10 10.33 2.13
C ALA A 101 -10.15 10.88 1.05
N TYR A 102 -9.20 10.09 0.58
CA TYR A 102 -8.31 10.42 -0.54
C TYR A 102 -8.35 9.31 -1.61
N ARG A 103 -7.97 9.68 -2.81
CA ARG A 103 -7.89 8.75 -3.94
C ARG A 103 -6.51 8.16 -4.01
N GLY A 104 -6.43 6.88 -4.28
CA GLY A 104 -5.14 6.22 -4.46
C GLY A 104 -5.30 4.80 -4.94
N GLY A 105 -4.18 4.16 -5.11
CA GLY A 105 -4.11 2.77 -5.50
C GLY A 105 -2.67 2.29 -5.51
N GLY A 106 -2.49 1.08 -5.94
CA GLY A 106 -1.17 0.49 -6.05
C GLY A 106 -1.21 -0.91 -6.62
N GLU A 107 -0.04 -1.50 -6.65
CA GLU A 107 0.12 -2.87 -7.11
C GLU A 107 1.30 -3.57 -6.45
N PHE A 108 1.17 -4.88 -6.34
CA PHE A 108 2.26 -5.81 -6.12
C PHE A 108 2.55 -6.53 -7.43
N LEU A 109 3.81 -6.57 -7.82
CA LEU A 109 4.32 -7.37 -8.93
C LEU A 109 5.37 -8.33 -8.38
N LEU A 110 5.19 -9.63 -8.64
CA LEU A 110 6.09 -10.70 -8.22
C LEU A 110 6.85 -11.21 -9.43
N GLU A 111 8.16 -11.05 -9.40
CA GLU A 111 9.08 -11.50 -10.44
C GLU A 111 9.85 -12.72 -9.93
N PRO A 112 9.68 -13.91 -10.57
CA PRO A 112 10.48 -15.08 -10.23
C PRO A 112 11.96 -14.81 -10.49
N MET A 113 12.80 -15.15 -9.51
CA MET A 113 14.26 -15.02 -9.58
C MET A 113 14.92 -16.33 -9.22
N ALA A 114 16.20 -16.49 -9.58
CA ALA A 114 16.99 -17.62 -9.07
C ALA A 114 17.05 -17.58 -7.54
N GLY A 115 16.53 -18.61 -6.89
CA GLY A 115 16.50 -18.73 -5.42
C GLY A 115 15.38 -17.98 -4.71
N GLY A 116 14.44 -17.34 -5.42
CA GLY A 116 13.33 -16.67 -4.74
C GLY A 116 12.47 -15.77 -5.62
N THR A 117 11.96 -14.74 -5.01
CA THR A 117 11.03 -13.80 -5.66
C THR A 117 11.43 -12.36 -5.39
N ARG A 118 11.52 -11.55 -6.43
CA ARG A 118 11.57 -10.09 -6.29
C ARG A 118 10.16 -9.55 -6.25
N VAL A 119 9.84 -8.82 -5.20
CA VAL A 119 8.55 -8.17 -5.02
C VAL A 119 8.72 -6.68 -5.26
N HIS A 120 7.95 -6.16 -6.20
CA HIS A 120 7.82 -4.72 -6.46
C HIS A 120 6.49 -4.25 -5.89
N TYR A 121 6.54 -3.14 -5.18
CA TYR A 121 5.37 -2.50 -4.60
C TYR A 121 5.32 -1.04 -5.04
N THR A 122 4.25 -0.68 -5.75
CA THR A 122 4.01 0.68 -6.22
C THR A 122 2.76 1.23 -5.59
N ILE A 123 2.81 2.47 -5.11
CA ILE A 123 1.65 3.21 -4.62
C ILE A 123 1.60 4.58 -5.32
N TRP A 124 0.39 5.02 -5.62
CA TRP A 124 0.08 6.39 -6.01
C TRP A 124 -1.09 6.91 -5.17
N GLY A 125 -1.17 8.23 -4.99
CA GLY A 125 -2.28 8.79 -4.23
C GLY A 125 -2.39 10.30 -4.36
N GLU A 126 -3.58 10.80 -4.05
CA GLU A 126 -3.92 12.22 -3.97
C GLU A 126 -4.46 12.51 -2.58
N ILE A 127 -3.75 13.30 -1.79
CA ILE A 127 -4.18 13.68 -0.44
C ILE A 127 -4.63 15.14 -0.46
N PRO A 128 -5.87 15.44 -0.05
CA PRO A 128 -6.31 16.82 0.12
C PRO A 128 -5.43 17.57 1.13
N SER A 129 -4.94 18.75 0.78
CA SER A 129 -4.08 19.55 1.65
C SER A 129 -4.76 19.95 2.97
N SER A 130 -6.09 19.96 3.01
CA SER A 130 -6.88 20.19 4.23
C SER A 130 -6.65 19.14 5.31
N TYR A 131 -6.25 17.92 4.94
CA TYR A 131 -5.92 16.83 5.89
C TYR A 131 -4.54 16.98 6.52
N LEU A 132 -3.60 17.64 5.83
CA LEU A 132 -2.21 17.69 6.23
C LEU A 132 -1.83 19.07 6.83
N GLY A 133 -2.73 20.04 6.76
CA GLY A 133 -2.45 21.42 7.17
C GLY A 133 -1.60 22.20 6.15
N LYS A 134 -1.46 23.53 6.39
CA LYS A 134 -0.80 24.44 5.43
C LYS A 134 0.73 24.31 5.34
N MET A 135 1.36 23.54 6.23
CA MET A 135 2.82 23.53 6.43
C MET A 135 3.51 22.20 6.11
N VAL A 136 2.85 21.27 5.40
CA VAL A 136 3.49 19.99 5.08
C VAL A 136 4.37 20.13 3.84
N ASP A 137 5.66 19.90 4.04
CA ASP A 137 6.64 19.79 2.96
C ASP A 137 6.35 18.53 2.13
N ARG A 138 6.13 18.71 0.82
CA ARG A 138 5.87 17.61 -0.13
C ARG A 138 7.03 16.62 -0.20
N ALA A 139 8.26 17.10 -0.12
CA ALA A 139 9.44 16.24 -0.15
C ALA A 139 9.51 15.36 1.10
N LEU A 140 9.19 15.92 2.26
CA LEU A 140 9.12 15.17 3.53
C LEU A 140 8.01 14.12 3.48
N LEU A 141 6.85 14.47 2.93
CA LEU A 141 5.72 13.53 2.78
C LEU A 141 6.09 12.36 1.86
N ALA A 142 6.69 12.65 0.71
CA ALA A 142 7.13 11.62 -0.23
C ALA A 142 8.18 10.69 0.39
N ARG A 143 9.14 11.26 1.13
CA ARG A 143 10.16 10.49 1.84
C ARG A 143 9.53 9.55 2.89
N ARG A 144 8.60 10.04 3.70
CA ARG A 144 7.91 9.24 4.71
C ARG A 144 7.08 8.12 4.09
N ALA A 145 6.37 8.40 2.99
CA ALA A 145 5.65 7.39 2.26
C ALA A 145 6.59 6.29 1.73
N GLN A 146 7.74 6.68 1.17
CA GLN A 146 8.76 5.74 0.69
C GLN A 146 9.33 4.87 1.82
N GLU A 147 9.65 5.46 2.97
CA GLU A 147 10.13 4.74 4.15
C GLU A 147 9.10 3.72 4.64
N GLN A 148 7.82 4.09 4.70
CA GLN A 148 6.73 3.20 5.10
C GLN A 148 6.52 2.05 4.13
N MET A 149 6.64 2.29 2.83
CA MET A 149 6.53 1.27 1.80
C MET A 149 7.66 0.24 1.92
N GLN A 150 8.89 0.71 2.08
CA GLN A 150 10.04 -0.18 2.24
C GLN A 150 9.90 -1.02 3.51
N GLU A 151 9.55 -0.39 4.63
CA GLU A 151 9.31 -1.11 5.88
C GLU A 151 8.20 -2.16 5.75
N HIS A 152 7.15 -1.86 4.99
CA HIS A 152 6.07 -2.81 4.73
C HIS A 152 6.58 -4.04 3.99
N LEU A 153 7.42 -3.87 2.97
CA LEU A 153 8.04 -4.98 2.25
C LEU A 153 9.06 -5.76 3.09
N ASP A 154 9.85 -5.07 3.90
CA ASP A 154 10.83 -5.72 4.80
C ASP A 154 10.12 -6.60 5.83
N ARG A 155 8.97 -6.18 6.32
CA ARG A 155 8.13 -6.99 7.21
C ARG A 155 7.49 -8.18 6.51
N LEU A 156 7.02 -8.00 5.27
CA LEU A 156 6.55 -9.12 4.44
C LEU A 156 7.66 -10.15 4.25
N LYS A 157 8.85 -9.70 3.88
CA LYS A 157 10.03 -10.56 3.71
C LYS A 157 10.33 -11.37 4.99
N ALA A 158 10.46 -10.68 6.12
CA ALA A 158 10.73 -11.33 7.39
C ALA A 158 9.65 -12.35 7.76
N TYR A 159 8.38 -12.03 7.54
CA TYR A 159 7.28 -12.94 7.81
C TYR A 159 7.31 -14.19 6.91
N VAL A 160 7.53 -14.02 5.61
CA VAL A 160 7.58 -15.13 4.65
C VAL A 160 8.78 -16.05 4.91
N GLU A 161 9.92 -15.47 5.27
CA GLU A 161 11.17 -16.21 5.57
C GLU A 161 11.21 -16.78 7.00
N GLY A 162 10.24 -16.45 7.85
CA GLY A 162 10.20 -16.90 9.25
C GLY A 162 11.22 -16.21 10.15
N ALA A 163 11.68 -15.00 9.77
CA ALA A 163 12.60 -14.19 10.53
C ALA A 163 11.87 -13.25 11.51
N PRO A 164 12.55 -12.72 12.55
CA PRO A 164 11.99 -11.67 13.40
C PRO A 164 11.57 -10.45 12.58
N LEU A 165 10.43 -9.85 12.91
CA LEU A 165 9.96 -8.65 12.23
C LEU A 165 10.80 -7.44 12.64
N PRO A 166 11.18 -6.56 11.68
CA PRO A 166 11.85 -5.31 11.97
C PRO A 166 10.95 -4.29 12.67
#